data_f3ea072cbf11eb745cadb22d469e57a8
#
_entry.id   f3ea072cbf11eb745cadb22d469e57a8
#
_cell.length_a   1.000
_cell.length_b   1.000
_cell.length_c   1.000
_cell.angle_alpha   90.00
_cell.angle_beta   90.00
_cell.angle_gamma   90.00
#
_symmetry.space_group_name_H-M   'P 1'
#
loop_
_entity.id
_entity.type
_entity.pdbx_description
1 polymer ?
#
loop_
_entity_poly.entity_id
_entity_poly.type
_entity_poly.pdbx_seq_one_letter_code
_entity_poly.pdbx_strand_id
1 'polypeptide(L)'
;SGLAGASGAATLAELGYNVSCFCYQDSPRRAHSIAAQGGINAAKNYQGDGDSIYRLFYDTVKGGDFRARESNVYRLAQVSVDIIDQCAALGVPFAREYGGLLANRSFGGVQVSRTFYARGQTGQQLLLGAYSHLARTIANGKVKMHNRCEMVDLIVVDGRARGIVTRD
;
A
#
# COMPACT_ATOMS: atom_id res chain seq x y z
N SER A 1 7.10 -7.98 -6.56
CA SER A 1 6.84 -7.13 -5.38
C SER A 1 6.84 -5.65 -5.75
N GLY A 2 5.86 -4.95 -5.34
CA GLY A 2 5.75 -3.49 -5.34
C GLY A 2 5.35 -3.06 -3.95
N LEU A 3 4.67 -1.90 -3.79
CA LEU A 3 4.25 -1.40 -2.48
C LEU A 3 3.44 -2.45 -1.68
N ALA A 4 2.41 -3.03 -2.29
CA ALA A 4 1.59 -4.05 -1.64
C ALA A 4 2.38 -5.32 -1.28
N GLY A 5 3.22 -5.82 -2.20
CA GLY A 5 4.02 -7.01 -1.96
C GLY A 5 5.09 -6.81 -0.89
N ALA A 6 5.75 -5.65 -0.86
CA ALA A 6 6.75 -5.31 0.15
C ALA A 6 6.12 -5.19 1.54
N SER A 7 4.99 -4.46 1.65
CA SER A 7 4.25 -4.30 2.90
C SER A 7 3.69 -5.64 3.41
N GLY A 8 3.07 -6.44 2.51
CA GLY A 8 2.51 -7.73 2.87
C GLY A 8 3.58 -8.73 3.32
N ALA A 9 4.74 -8.79 2.65
CA ALA A 9 5.83 -9.67 3.03
C ALA A 9 6.40 -9.31 4.42
N ALA A 10 6.59 -8.01 4.69
CA ALA A 10 7.06 -7.55 5.99
C ALA A 10 6.05 -7.87 7.11
N THR A 11 4.77 -7.59 6.89
CA THR A 11 3.71 -7.89 7.87
C THR A 11 3.58 -9.39 8.15
N LEU A 12 3.61 -10.24 7.12
CA LEU A 12 3.57 -11.69 7.31
C LEU A 12 4.77 -12.20 8.10
N ALA A 13 5.95 -11.64 7.85
CA ALA A 13 7.15 -12.00 8.60
C ALA A 13 7.06 -11.59 10.08
N GLU A 14 6.48 -10.43 10.39
CA GLU A 14 6.21 -9.99 11.77
C GLU A 14 5.19 -10.88 12.49
N LEU A 15 4.21 -11.43 11.75
CA LEU A 15 3.26 -12.42 12.24
C LEU A 15 3.87 -13.82 12.44
N GLY A 16 5.16 -14.00 12.15
CA GLY A 16 5.89 -15.23 12.40
C GLY A 16 5.99 -16.19 11.20
N TYR A 17 5.49 -15.80 10.03
CA TYR A 17 5.60 -16.62 8.83
C TYR A 17 6.99 -16.54 8.20
N ASN A 18 7.43 -17.65 7.60
CA ASN A 18 8.57 -17.66 6.69
C ASN A 18 8.09 -17.22 5.31
N VAL A 19 8.66 -16.15 4.77
CA VAL A 19 8.16 -15.51 3.56
C VAL A 19 9.20 -15.57 2.44
N SER A 20 8.79 -16.04 1.26
CA SER A 20 9.52 -15.87 0.01
C SER A 20 8.90 -14.73 -0.79
N CYS A 21 9.67 -13.70 -1.06
CA CYS A 21 9.21 -12.51 -1.78
C CYS A 21 9.89 -12.42 -3.14
N PHE A 22 9.11 -12.41 -4.22
CA PHE A 22 9.62 -12.41 -5.59
C PHE A 22 9.50 -11.03 -6.23
N CYS A 23 10.52 -10.64 -6.97
CA CYS A 23 10.59 -9.38 -7.68
C CYS A 23 11.07 -9.61 -9.11
N TYR A 24 10.26 -9.17 -10.10
CA TYR A 24 10.64 -9.19 -11.50
C TYR A 24 11.87 -8.31 -11.78
N GLN A 25 11.94 -7.16 -11.12
CA GLN A 25 13.07 -6.23 -11.24
C GLN A 25 14.25 -6.66 -10.34
N ASP A 26 15.34 -5.95 -10.45
CA ASP A 26 16.52 -6.12 -9.57
C ASP A 26 16.26 -5.64 -8.14
N SER A 27 15.21 -4.84 -7.93
CA SER A 27 14.80 -4.35 -6.61
C SER A 27 13.31 -3.99 -6.59
N PRO A 28 12.60 -4.25 -5.47
CA PRO A 28 11.22 -3.76 -5.26
C PRO A 28 11.08 -2.24 -5.43
N ARG A 29 12.14 -1.47 -5.21
CA ARG A 29 12.14 -0.01 -5.38
C ARG A 29 11.94 0.45 -6.81
N ARG A 30 12.05 -0.43 -7.80
CA ARG A 30 11.78 -0.14 -9.22
C ARG A 30 10.36 -0.49 -9.64
N ALA A 31 9.51 -0.91 -8.72
CA ALA A 31 8.12 -1.19 -9.01
C ALA A 31 7.36 0.06 -9.45
N HIS A 32 6.29 -0.13 -10.25
CA HIS A 32 5.47 0.97 -10.78
C HIS A 32 4.88 1.89 -9.68
N SER A 33 4.75 1.39 -8.46
CA SER A 33 4.33 2.18 -7.29
C SER A 33 5.12 3.49 -7.12
N ILE A 34 6.39 3.52 -7.58
CA ILE A 34 7.25 4.72 -7.52
C ILE A 34 6.70 5.88 -8.37
N ALA A 35 5.91 5.60 -9.39
CA ALA A 35 5.37 6.61 -10.31
C ALA A 35 4.13 7.34 -9.77
N ALA A 36 3.50 6.87 -8.69
CA ALA A 36 2.35 7.52 -8.09
C ALA A 36 2.74 8.85 -7.41
N GLN A 37 2.07 9.95 -7.77
CA GLN A 37 2.46 11.30 -7.34
C GLN A 37 1.39 12.00 -6.51
N GLY A 38 0.11 11.76 -6.81
CA GLY A 38 -1.02 12.56 -6.31
C GLY A 38 -1.22 12.51 -4.80
N GLY A 39 -1.16 11.34 -4.23
CA GLY A 39 -1.43 11.11 -2.82
C GLY A 39 -2.16 9.79 -2.57
N ILE A 40 -2.51 9.55 -1.32
CA ILE A 40 -3.24 8.39 -0.86
C ILE A 40 -4.45 8.86 -0.05
N ASN A 41 -5.62 8.29 -0.30
CA ASN A 41 -6.86 8.65 0.37
C ASN A 41 -7.07 7.85 1.66
N ALA A 42 -7.48 8.54 2.72
CA ALA A 42 -7.89 7.94 3.98
C ALA A 42 -8.98 8.75 4.66
N ALA A 43 -9.93 8.07 5.30
CA ALA A 43 -11.11 8.69 5.91
C ALA A 43 -10.83 9.24 7.31
N LYS A 44 -9.78 10.08 7.47
CA LYS A 44 -9.41 10.68 8.76
C LYS A 44 -10.31 11.84 9.20
N ASN A 45 -10.99 12.48 8.25
CA ASN A 45 -11.90 13.61 8.50
C ASN A 45 -11.29 14.72 9.40
N TYR A 46 -10.04 15.06 9.20
CA TYR A 46 -9.34 16.09 9.99
C TYR A 46 -9.97 17.48 9.89
N GLN A 47 -10.56 17.78 8.74
CA GLN A 47 -11.17 19.09 8.45
C GLN A 47 -12.62 19.19 8.94
N GLY A 48 -13.24 18.07 9.33
CA GLY A 48 -14.65 18.05 9.71
C GLY A 48 -15.61 18.34 8.54
N ASP A 49 -15.18 18.08 7.30
CA ASP A 49 -15.92 18.38 6.05
C ASP A 49 -16.89 17.25 5.63
N GLY A 50 -17.24 16.38 6.57
CA GLY A 50 -18.23 15.33 6.38
C GLY A 50 -17.68 14.08 5.72
N ASP A 51 -16.36 13.85 5.77
CA ASP A 51 -15.79 12.60 5.34
C ASP A 51 -16.07 11.46 6.34
N SER A 52 -16.11 10.23 5.82
CA SER A 52 -16.34 9.03 6.62
C SER A 52 -15.86 7.79 5.88
N ILE A 53 -15.72 6.70 6.62
CA ILE A 53 -15.42 5.36 6.06
C ILE A 53 -16.43 4.99 4.98
N TYR A 54 -17.73 5.23 5.24
CA TYR A 54 -18.79 4.93 4.27
C TYR A 54 -18.68 5.80 3.02
N ARG A 55 -18.37 7.09 3.17
CA ARG A 55 -18.20 7.99 2.03
C ARG A 55 -16.97 7.61 1.19
N LEU A 56 -15.85 7.26 1.80
CA LEU A 56 -14.68 6.77 1.08
C LEU A 56 -15.00 5.45 0.34
N PHE A 57 -15.72 4.55 0.99
CA PHE A 57 -16.19 3.31 0.37
C PHE A 57 -17.07 3.59 -0.85
N TYR A 58 -18.11 4.41 -0.70
CA TYR A 58 -19.03 4.73 -1.77
C TYR A 58 -18.32 5.40 -2.96
N ASP A 59 -17.49 6.41 -2.69
CA ASP A 59 -16.75 7.13 -3.74
C ASP A 59 -15.81 6.20 -4.49
N THR A 60 -15.19 5.24 -3.80
CA THR A 60 -14.27 4.25 -4.41
C THR A 60 -15.03 3.27 -5.30
N VAL A 61 -16.16 2.75 -4.84
CA VAL A 61 -17.00 1.83 -5.63
C VAL A 61 -17.56 2.53 -6.86
N LYS A 62 -18.07 3.76 -6.68
CA LYS A 62 -18.61 4.59 -7.77
C LYS A 62 -17.52 4.97 -8.78
N GLY A 63 -16.35 5.39 -8.31
CA GLY A 63 -15.21 5.73 -9.17
C GLY A 63 -14.66 4.55 -9.95
N GLY A 64 -14.89 3.32 -9.48
CA GLY A 64 -14.58 2.07 -10.16
C GLY A 64 -15.72 1.51 -11.02
N ASP A 65 -16.72 2.33 -11.39
CA ASP A 65 -17.89 1.92 -12.19
C ASP A 65 -18.65 0.72 -11.60
N PHE A 66 -18.70 0.61 -10.27
CA PHE A 66 -19.38 -0.48 -9.54
C PHE A 66 -18.87 -1.89 -9.88
N ARG A 67 -17.61 -2.00 -10.33
CA ARG A 67 -16.98 -3.28 -10.69
C ARG A 67 -16.16 -3.90 -9.56
N ALA A 68 -15.93 -3.15 -8.49
CA ALA A 68 -15.12 -3.60 -7.38
C ALA A 68 -15.88 -4.63 -6.51
N ARG A 69 -15.11 -5.49 -5.83
CA ARG A 69 -15.67 -6.33 -4.76
C ARG A 69 -15.91 -5.45 -3.54
N GLU A 70 -17.16 -5.12 -3.25
CA GLU A 70 -17.56 -4.14 -2.25
C GLU A 70 -17.02 -4.45 -0.85
N SER A 71 -17.03 -5.72 -0.42
CA SER A 71 -16.50 -6.13 0.88
C SER A 71 -15.02 -5.78 1.05
N ASN A 72 -14.21 -5.92 -0.02
CA ASN A 72 -12.80 -5.55 0.01
C ASN A 72 -12.61 -4.04 0.07
N VAL A 73 -13.42 -3.28 -0.68
CA VAL A 73 -13.37 -1.82 -0.68
C VAL A 73 -13.80 -1.26 0.67
N TYR A 74 -14.86 -1.83 1.27
CA TYR A 74 -15.28 -1.42 2.60
C TYR A 74 -14.20 -1.68 3.65
N ARG A 75 -13.58 -2.84 3.60
CA ARG A 75 -12.44 -3.16 4.49
C ARG A 75 -11.27 -2.21 4.28
N LEU A 76 -10.93 -1.88 3.04
CA LEU A 76 -9.92 -0.88 2.73
C LEU A 76 -10.25 0.48 3.35
N ALA A 77 -11.49 0.94 3.22
CA ALA A 77 -11.92 2.21 3.79
C ALA A 77 -11.82 2.21 5.34
N GLN A 78 -12.19 1.08 5.99
CA GLN A 78 -12.06 0.93 7.44
C GLN A 78 -10.61 1.07 7.92
N VAL A 79 -9.66 0.39 7.26
CA VAL A 79 -8.26 0.38 7.69
C VAL A 79 -7.44 1.58 7.18
N SER A 80 -8.01 2.41 6.31
CA SER A 80 -7.31 3.51 5.65
C SER A 80 -6.64 4.48 6.63
N VAL A 81 -7.30 4.74 7.74
CA VAL A 81 -6.82 5.65 8.80
C VAL A 81 -5.53 5.10 9.43
N ASP A 82 -5.55 3.83 9.82
CA ASP A 82 -4.41 3.16 10.45
C ASP A 82 -3.23 3.01 9.48
N ILE A 83 -3.51 2.77 8.20
CA ILE A 83 -2.48 2.68 7.14
C ILE A 83 -1.68 3.98 7.03
N ILE A 84 -2.34 5.13 7.08
CA ILE A 84 -1.64 6.42 7.05
C ILE A 84 -0.73 6.58 8.26
N ASP A 85 -1.19 6.22 9.44
CA ASP A 85 -0.40 6.30 10.67
C ASP A 85 0.79 5.35 10.64
N GLN A 86 0.59 4.12 10.15
CA GLN A 86 1.68 3.16 9.93
C GLN A 86 2.71 3.67 8.93
N CYS A 87 2.28 4.24 7.81
CA CYS A 87 3.19 4.83 6.83
C CYS A 87 4.00 5.99 7.44
N ALA A 88 3.37 6.85 8.23
CA ALA A 88 4.05 7.93 8.94
C ALA A 88 5.07 7.39 9.95
N ALA A 89 4.73 6.35 10.71
CA ALA A 89 5.62 5.67 11.64
C ALA A 89 6.81 4.99 10.95
N LEU A 90 6.63 4.51 9.72
CA LEU A 90 7.70 3.97 8.87
C LEU A 90 8.60 5.05 8.26
N GLY A 91 8.34 6.32 8.54
CA GLY A 91 9.17 7.45 8.10
C GLY A 91 8.76 8.06 6.76
N VAL A 92 7.54 7.79 6.26
CA VAL A 92 7.03 8.46 5.07
C VAL A 92 6.82 9.95 5.39
N PRO A 93 7.50 10.87 4.67
CA PRO A 93 7.50 12.29 4.97
C PRO A 93 6.27 12.98 4.36
N PHE A 94 5.09 12.63 4.86
CA PHE A 94 3.87 13.34 4.47
C PHE A 94 3.99 14.84 4.78
N ALA A 95 3.39 15.66 3.92
CA ALA A 95 3.24 17.10 4.19
C ALA A 95 2.49 17.29 5.53
N ARG A 96 2.87 18.34 6.26
CA ARG A 96 2.25 18.70 7.55
C ARG A 96 1.79 20.13 7.54
N GLU A 97 0.76 20.40 8.31
CA GLU A 97 0.28 21.73 8.63
C GLU A 97 1.09 22.34 9.79
N TYR A 98 0.92 23.63 10.05
CA TYR A 98 1.62 24.34 11.13
C TYR A 98 1.43 23.69 12.50
N GLY A 99 0.26 23.13 12.76
CA GLY A 99 -0.05 22.41 14.03
C GLY A 99 0.57 21.03 14.14
N GLY A 100 1.30 20.56 13.10
CA GLY A 100 1.94 19.24 13.10
C GLY A 100 1.07 18.09 12.62
N LEU A 101 -0.22 18.29 12.38
CA LEU A 101 -1.08 17.31 11.76
C LEU A 101 -0.68 17.05 10.31
N LEU A 102 -0.95 15.87 9.82
CA LEU A 102 -0.71 15.54 8.41
C LEU A 102 -1.61 16.41 7.52
N ALA A 103 -1.01 17.11 6.57
CA ALA A 103 -1.76 17.90 5.60
C ALA A 103 -2.54 16.98 4.67
N ASN A 104 -3.78 17.34 4.40
CA ASN A 104 -4.63 16.67 3.44
C ASN A 104 -5.32 17.68 2.51
N ARG A 105 -5.78 17.19 1.38
CA ARG A 105 -6.43 18.02 0.37
C ARG A 105 -7.51 17.26 -0.39
N SER A 106 -8.42 17.98 -1.01
CA SER A 106 -9.24 17.46 -2.08
C SER A 106 -8.40 17.25 -3.34
N PHE A 107 -8.50 16.09 -3.97
CA PHE A 107 -7.74 15.75 -5.16
C PHE A 107 -8.47 14.71 -6.04
N GLY A 108 -8.33 14.84 -7.35
CA GLY A 108 -8.90 13.85 -8.29
C GLY A 108 -10.41 13.81 -8.35
N GLY A 109 -11.10 14.94 -8.13
CA GLY A 109 -12.56 15.02 -8.14
C GLY A 109 -13.24 14.64 -6.81
N VAL A 110 -12.46 14.28 -5.80
CA VAL A 110 -12.98 14.07 -4.45
C VAL A 110 -13.36 15.41 -3.82
N GLN A 111 -14.59 15.51 -3.29
CA GLN A 111 -15.14 16.77 -2.76
C GLN A 111 -14.79 17.04 -1.29
N VAL A 112 -14.06 16.15 -0.64
CA VAL A 112 -13.62 16.27 0.75
C VAL A 112 -12.10 16.15 0.84
N SER A 113 -11.52 16.72 1.89
CA SER A 113 -10.09 16.73 2.12
C SER A 113 -9.63 15.41 2.76
N ARG A 114 -9.33 14.40 1.93
CA ARG A 114 -8.89 13.08 2.40
C ARG A 114 -7.60 12.57 1.79
N THR A 115 -6.98 13.34 0.88
CA THR A 115 -5.77 12.91 0.17
C THR A 115 -4.53 13.38 0.91
N PHE A 116 -3.79 12.44 1.48
CA PHE A 116 -2.50 12.66 2.13
C PHE A 116 -1.38 12.54 1.10
N TYR A 117 -0.36 13.38 1.16
CA TYR A 117 0.62 13.50 0.09
C TYR A 117 2.02 13.86 0.58
N ALA A 118 3.03 13.51 -0.21
CA ALA A 118 4.43 13.87 -0.04
C ALA A 118 4.92 14.67 -1.26
N ARG A 119 4.28 15.80 -1.55
CA ARG A 119 4.66 16.84 -2.54
C ARG A 119 5.21 16.29 -3.86
N GLY A 120 4.40 15.53 -4.61
CA GLY A 120 4.76 14.98 -5.92
C GLY A 120 5.56 13.66 -5.87
N GLN A 121 5.93 13.18 -4.70
CA GLN A 121 6.72 11.97 -4.52
C GLN A 121 6.01 10.92 -3.66
N THR A 122 4.69 10.97 -3.55
CA THR A 122 3.94 10.14 -2.60
C THR A 122 4.20 8.65 -2.80
N GLY A 123 4.11 8.15 -4.02
CA GLY A 123 4.36 6.74 -4.32
C GLY A 123 5.80 6.31 -4.05
N GLN A 124 6.76 7.14 -4.40
CA GLN A 124 8.18 6.91 -4.11
C GLN A 124 8.42 6.80 -2.61
N GLN A 125 7.90 7.71 -1.82
CA GLN A 125 8.12 7.75 -0.38
C GLN A 125 7.41 6.59 0.34
N LEU A 126 6.18 6.25 -0.09
CA LEU A 126 5.47 5.06 0.41
C LEU A 126 6.27 3.78 0.10
N LEU A 127 6.76 3.64 -1.14
CA LEU A 127 7.54 2.47 -1.54
C LEU A 127 8.86 2.37 -0.77
N LEU A 128 9.56 3.48 -0.55
CA LEU A 128 10.80 3.49 0.23
C LEU A 128 10.55 3.14 1.70
N GLY A 129 9.48 3.63 2.31
CA GLY A 129 9.06 3.26 3.67
C GLY A 129 8.79 1.75 3.78
N ALA A 130 7.98 1.22 2.88
CA ALA A 130 7.67 -0.22 2.83
C ALA A 130 8.92 -1.06 2.55
N TYR A 131 9.80 -0.61 1.67
CA TYR A 131 11.06 -1.31 1.38
C TYR A 131 12.02 -1.30 2.59
N SER A 132 12.13 -0.19 3.30
CA SER A 132 12.95 -0.12 4.52
C SER A 132 12.44 -1.07 5.60
N HIS A 133 11.12 -1.22 5.73
CA HIS A 133 10.51 -2.20 6.63
C HIS A 133 10.83 -3.64 6.17
N LEU A 134 10.64 -3.94 4.88
CA LEU A 134 10.99 -5.24 4.29
C LEU A 134 12.48 -5.57 4.49
N ALA A 135 13.37 -4.60 4.28
CA ALA A 135 14.81 -4.80 4.42
C ALA A 135 15.20 -5.23 5.85
N ARG A 136 14.54 -4.69 6.87
CA ARG A 136 14.73 -5.14 8.26
C ARG A 136 14.30 -6.59 8.46
N THR A 137 13.19 -7.01 7.89
CA THR A 137 12.72 -8.40 7.99
C THR A 137 13.58 -9.38 7.20
N ILE A 138 14.18 -8.94 6.09
CA ILE A 138 15.19 -9.70 5.34
C ILE A 138 16.45 -9.87 6.20
N ALA A 139 16.96 -8.80 6.80
CA ALA A 139 18.14 -8.84 7.66
C ALA A 139 17.96 -9.77 8.87
N ASN A 140 16.74 -9.87 9.39
CA ASN A 140 16.38 -10.80 10.48
C ASN A 140 16.13 -12.25 10.01
N GLY A 141 16.36 -12.55 8.73
CA GLY A 141 16.22 -13.90 8.17
C GLY A 141 14.78 -14.40 8.03
N LYS A 142 13.78 -13.52 8.21
CA LYS A 142 12.36 -13.90 8.14
C LYS A 142 11.78 -13.83 6.72
N VAL A 143 12.41 -13.06 5.85
CA VAL A 143 12.02 -12.94 4.43
C VAL A 143 13.21 -13.30 3.56
N LYS A 144 12.99 -14.21 2.61
CA LYS A 144 13.92 -14.50 1.53
C LYS A 144 13.48 -13.73 0.28
N MET A 145 14.37 -12.86 -0.22
CA MET A 145 14.11 -12.05 -1.42
C MET A 145 14.69 -12.73 -2.66
N HIS A 146 13.85 -12.86 -3.70
CA HIS A 146 14.23 -13.37 -5.02
C HIS A 146 14.07 -12.25 -6.05
N ASN A 147 15.18 -11.61 -6.42
CA ASN A 147 15.20 -10.55 -7.43
C ASN A 147 15.39 -11.13 -8.83
N ARG A 148 14.95 -10.41 -9.86
CA ARG A 148 15.00 -10.80 -11.28
C ARG A 148 14.30 -12.14 -11.54
N CYS A 149 13.27 -12.41 -10.77
CA CYS A 149 12.53 -13.66 -10.82
C CYS A 149 11.09 -13.37 -11.29
N GLU A 150 10.76 -13.83 -12.49
CA GLU A 150 9.44 -13.63 -13.09
C GLU A 150 8.50 -14.75 -12.65
N MET A 151 7.29 -14.40 -12.21
CA MET A 151 6.23 -15.36 -12.02
C MET A 151 5.63 -15.70 -13.39
N VAL A 152 5.72 -16.97 -13.79
CA VAL A 152 5.24 -17.45 -15.09
C VAL A 152 3.87 -18.09 -14.97
N ASP A 153 3.61 -18.83 -13.87
CA ASP A 153 2.36 -19.56 -13.71
C ASP A 153 2.00 -19.75 -12.23
N LEU A 154 0.73 -20.05 -11.97
CA LEU A 154 0.20 -20.38 -10.66
C LEU A 154 -0.07 -21.88 -10.54
N ILE A 155 0.55 -22.53 -9.57
CA ILE A 155 0.28 -23.94 -9.28
C ILE A 155 -1.02 -24.05 -8.49
N VAL A 156 -2.03 -24.67 -9.10
CA VAL A 156 -3.33 -24.92 -8.47
C VAL A 156 -3.53 -26.44 -8.32
N VAL A 157 -3.79 -26.88 -7.09
CA VAL A 157 -4.10 -28.26 -6.76
C VAL A 157 -5.42 -28.28 -5.99
N ASP A 158 -6.39 -29.08 -6.43
CA ASP A 158 -7.73 -29.18 -5.83
C ASP A 158 -8.42 -27.81 -5.66
N GLY A 159 -8.31 -26.93 -6.66
CA GLY A 159 -8.90 -25.59 -6.66
C GLY A 159 -8.25 -24.60 -5.70
N ARG A 160 -7.08 -24.93 -5.13
CA ARG A 160 -6.33 -24.07 -4.20
C ARG A 160 -4.97 -23.70 -4.77
N ALA A 161 -4.59 -22.44 -4.64
CA ALA A 161 -3.24 -21.99 -4.95
C ALA A 161 -2.23 -22.65 -3.98
N ARG A 162 -1.27 -23.38 -4.52
CA ARG A 162 -0.25 -24.14 -3.75
C ARG A 162 1.17 -23.64 -3.97
N GLY A 163 1.39 -22.90 -5.02
CA GLY A 163 2.71 -22.39 -5.34
C GLY A 163 2.71 -21.60 -6.64
N ILE A 164 3.89 -21.18 -7.05
CA ILE A 164 4.12 -20.45 -8.29
C ILE A 164 5.27 -21.10 -9.07
N VAL A 165 5.20 -21.01 -10.38
CA VAL A 165 6.32 -21.31 -11.28
C VAL A 165 7.05 -20.01 -11.56
N THR A 166 8.36 -19.99 -11.40
CA THR A 166 9.19 -18.81 -11.65
C THR A 166 10.27 -19.08 -12.64
N ARG A 167 10.71 -18.04 -13.32
CA ARG A 167 11.87 -18.03 -14.22
C ARG A 167 12.84 -16.95 -13.74
N ASP A 168 14.12 -17.34 -13.60
CA ASP A 168 15.26 -16.47 -13.34
C ASP A 168 15.79 -15.85 -14.63
#